data_1e138ca26b96c5ebdb12508b38f44aeb
#
_entry.id   1e138ca26b96c5ebdb12508b38f44aeb
#
_cell.length_a   1.000
_cell.length_b   1.000
_cell.length_c   1.000
_cell.angle_alpha   90.00
_cell.angle_beta   90.00
_cell.angle_gamma   90.00
#
_symmetry.space_group_name_H-M   'P 1'
#
loop_
_entity.id
_entity.type
_entity.pdbx_description
1 polymer ?
#
loop_
_entity_poly.entity_id
_entity_poly.type
_entity_poly.pdbx_seq_one_letter_code
_entity_poly.pdbx_strand_id
1 'polypeptide(L)'
;MAEFDPVAILAALERHRVAYVVIGELAGVIHGSGMSTHIVEITPSLKPENLERLMAALADLDVRKSEAALMAQLKSESKRFVVASDRGAVWITPTPPGSRGYDDLRRAASREPLGRGVRAPVASLPDLIRTVDASAQPEHEQFERRLRRAAELERTIEPGL
;
A
#
# COMPACT_ATOMS: atom_id res chain seq x y z
N MET A 1 22.16 -6.73 6.90
CA MET A 1 21.00 -6.30 6.13
C MET A 1 19.75 -6.76 6.81
N ALA A 2 18.86 -5.85 7.04
CA ALA A 2 17.58 -6.20 7.64
C ALA A 2 16.73 -6.96 6.63
N GLU A 3 16.06 -8.00 7.09
CA GLU A 3 15.12 -8.72 6.25
C GLU A 3 13.86 -7.90 6.03
N PHE A 4 13.20 -8.13 4.91
CA PHE A 4 11.93 -7.51 4.62
C PHE A 4 10.90 -7.93 5.68
N ASP A 5 10.33 -6.95 6.36
CA ASP A 5 9.33 -7.19 7.40
C ASP A 5 8.16 -6.23 7.21
N PRO A 6 7.20 -6.60 6.37
CA PRO A 6 6.07 -5.72 6.11
C PRO A 6 5.20 -5.48 7.33
N VAL A 7 5.12 -6.44 8.25
CA VAL A 7 4.33 -6.26 9.46
C VAL A 7 4.93 -5.15 10.32
N ALA A 8 6.27 -5.11 10.46
CA ALA A 8 6.93 -4.05 11.21
C ALA A 8 6.73 -2.68 10.56
N ILE A 9 6.77 -2.62 9.22
CA ILE A 9 6.53 -1.37 8.49
C ILE A 9 5.11 -0.87 8.78
N LEU A 10 4.13 -1.75 8.62
CA LEU A 10 2.73 -1.36 8.80
C LEU A 10 2.41 -1.08 10.28
N ALA A 11 3.08 -1.79 11.20
CA ALA A 11 2.95 -1.49 12.63
C ALA A 11 3.40 -0.06 12.96
N ALA A 12 4.48 0.42 12.34
CA ALA A 12 4.94 1.78 12.54
C ALA A 12 3.90 2.80 12.05
N LEU A 13 3.31 2.54 10.88
CA LEU A 13 2.24 3.40 10.35
C LEU A 13 1.03 3.43 11.27
N GLU A 14 0.63 2.27 11.79
CA GLU A 14 -0.50 2.17 12.71
C GLU A 14 -0.20 2.87 14.05
N ARG A 15 1.01 2.70 14.56
CA ARG A 15 1.42 3.31 15.83
C ARG A 15 1.33 4.84 15.79
N HIS A 16 1.62 5.43 14.65
CA HIS A 16 1.55 6.87 14.44
C HIS A 16 0.22 7.35 13.88
N ARG A 17 -0.75 6.43 13.75
CA ARG A 17 -2.10 6.74 13.26
C ARG A 17 -2.10 7.39 11.87
N VAL A 18 -1.23 6.91 11.01
CA VAL A 18 -1.18 7.37 9.63
C VAL A 18 -2.45 6.93 8.91
N ALA A 19 -3.04 7.83 8.14
CA ALA A 19 -4.14 7.49 7.25
C ALA A 19 -3.54 7.08 5.90
N TYR A 20 -3.75 5.83 5.50
CA TYR A 20 -3.17 5.26 4.30
C TYR A 20 -3.98 4.04 3.86
N VAL A 21 -3.72 3.56 2.66
CA VAL A 21 -4.26 2.30 2.16
C VAL A 21 -3.11 1.52 1.53
N VAL A 22 -2.99 0.23 1.86
CA VAL A 22 -2.01 -0.66 1.22
C VAL A 22 -2.51 -0.99 -0.17
N ILE A 23 -1.63 -0.81 -1.15
CA ILE A 23 -1.91 -1.12 -2.56
C ILE A 23 -0.80 -2.01 -3.12
N GLY A 24 -0.80 -2.23 -4.41
CA GLY A 24 0.29 -2.91 -5.10
C GLY A 24 0.40 -4.38 -4.77
N GLU A 25 1.61 -4.90 -4.90
CA GLU A 25 1.87 -6.32 -4.75
C GLU A 25 1.53 -6.88 -3.39
N LEU A 26 1.84 -6.15 -2.31
CA LEU A 26 1.53 -6.62 -0.97
C LEU A 26 0.03 -6.76 -0.77
N ALA A 27 -0.75 -5.78 -1.25
CA ALA A 27 -2.21 -5.88 -1.18
C ALA A 27 -2.69 -7.14 -1.92
N GLY A 28 -2.11 -7.42 -3.09
CA GLY A 28 -2.42 -8.64 -3.84
C GLY A 28 -2.10 -9.90 -3.06
N VAL A 29 -0.95 -9.93 -2.40
CA VAL A 29 -0.55 -11.08 -1.56
C VAL A 29 -1.56 -11.29 -0.43
N ILE A 30 -1.95 -10.22 0.24
CA ILE A 30 -2.93 -10.27 1.33
C ILE A 30 -4.27 -10.84 0.82
N HIS A 31 -4.66 -10.49 -0.39
CA HIS A 31 -5.88 -11.00 -1.01
C HIS A 31 -5.73 -12.40 -1.64
N GLY A 32 -4.55 -12.99 -1.56
CA GLY A 32 -4.36 -14.35 -2.05
C GLY A 32 -3.88 -14.47 -3.50
N SER A 33 -3.13 -13.48 -4.00
CA SER A 33 -2.59 -13.54 -5.36
C SER A 33 -1.63 -14.70 -5.59
N GLY A 34 -1.06 -15.25 -4.54
CA GLY A 34 -0.07 -16.31 -4.63
C GLY A 34 1.31 -15.83 -5.06
N MET A 35 1.51 -14.53 -5.18
CA MET A 35 2.81 -13.96 -5.53
C MET A 35 3.56 -13.59 -4.24
N SER A 36 4.86 -13.44 -4.33
CA SER A 36 5.67 -12.92 -3.23
C SER A 36 6.07 -11.47 -3.54
N THR A 37 6.41 -10.73 -2.51
CA THR A 37 6.85 -9.34 -2.68
C THR A 37 7.90 -8.98 -1.63
N HIS A 38 8.70 -7.97 -1.93
CA HIS A 38 9.65 -7.37 -0.99
C HIS A 38 9.39 -5.86 -0.85
N ILE A 39 8.20 -5.42 -1.18
CA ILE A 39 7.84 -4.00 -1.23
C ILE A 39 6.53 -3.78 -0.51
N VAL A 40 6.47 -2.75 0.33
CA VAL A 40 5.22 -2.24 0.87
C VAL A 40 4.89 -0.99 0.08
N GLU A 41 3.76 -0.98 -0.61
CA GLU A 41 3.31 0.19 -1.35
C GLU A 41 2.05 0.74 -0.69
N ILE A 42 2.04 2.03 -0.43
CA ILE A 42 0.92 2.69 0.23
C ILE A 42 0.49 3.96 -0.51
N THR A 43 -0.80 4.27 -0.36
CA THR A 43 -1.34 5.56 -0.78
C THR A 43 -1.80 6.29 0.48
N PRO A 44 -1.06 7.30 0.93
CA PRO A 44 -1.42 8.04 2.13
C PRO A 44 -2.35 9.21 1.84
N SER A 45 -3.09 9.64 2.85
CA SER A 45 -3.75 10.94 2.82
C SER A 45 -2.69 12.04 2.80
N LEU A 46 -2.89 13.05 1.95
CA LEU A 46 -1.94 14.15 1.81
C LEU A 46 -2.28 15.35 2.70
N LYS A 47 -3.21 15.21 3.64
CA LYS A 47 -3.48 16.27 4.60
C LYS A 47 -2.24 16.57 5.43
N PRO A 48 -1.95 17.84 5.74
CA PRO A 48 -0.72 18.21 6.45
C PRO A 48 -0.49 17.44 7.75
N GLU A 49 -1.51 17.29 8.58
CA GLU A 49 -1.37 16.56 9.83
C GLU A 49 -1.07 15.08 9.61
N ASN A 50 -1.55 14.51 8.51
CA ASN A 50 -1.25 13.12 8.20
C ASN A 50 0.18 12.96 7.68
N LEU A 51 0.67 13.93 6.92
CA LEU A 51 2.06 13.91 6.45
C LEU A 51 3.04 13.98 7.61
N GLU A 52 2.72 14.73 8.65
CA GLU A 52 3.54 14.78 9.86
C GLU A 52 3.59 13.40 10.54
N ARG A 53 2.45 12.72 10.62
CA ARG A 53 2.38 11.36 11.17
C ARG A 53 3.17 10.37 10.33
N LEU A 54 3.07 10.49 9.00
CA LEU A 54 3.84 9.65 8.09
C LEU A 54 5.35 9.87 8.30
N MET A 55 5.78 11.13 8.41
CA MET A 55 7.19 11.41 8.66
C MET A 55 7.67 10.78 9.97
N ALA A 56 6.86 10.85 11.03
CA ALA A 56 7.20 10.25 12.30
C ALA A 56 7.30 8.72 12.19
N ALA A 57 6.39 8.09 11.48
CA ALA A 57 6.44 6.65 11.26
C ALA A 57 7.68 6.24 10.47
N LEU A 58 8.03 6.99 9.43
CA LEU A 58 9.22 6.71 8.64
C LEU A 58 10.50 6.90 9.46
N ALA A 59 10.52 7.87 10.36
CA ALA A 59 11.66 8.06 11.26
C ALA A 59 11.86 6.84 12.17
N ASP A 60 10.76 6.24 12.65
CA ASP A 60 10.84 5.00 13.44
C ASP A 60 11.42 3.83 12.63
N LEU A 61 11.31 3.88 11.32
CA LEU A 61 11.83 2.87 10.41
C LEU A 61 13.22 3.24 9.87
N ASP A 62 13.87 4.19 10.50
CA ASP A 62 15.23 4.64 10.16
C ASP A 62 15.35 5.18 8.73
N VAL A 63 14.28 5.80 8.24
CA VAL A 63 14.33 6.50 6.95
C VAL A 63 15.07 7.82 7.17
N ARG A 64 16.18 8.01 6.45
CA ARG A 64 17.10 9.11 6.69
C ARG A 64 16.93 10.31 5.75
N LYS A 65 15.82 10.41 5.08
CA LYS A 65 15.55 11.60 4.28
C LYS A 65 15.08 12.73 5.18
N SER A 66 15.47 13.95 4.84
CA SER A 66 14.97 15.10 5.58
C SER A 66 13.46 15.25 5.36
N GLU A 67 12.77 15.77 6.36
CA GLU A 67 11.35 16.06 6.25
C GLU A 67 11.06 16.96 5.06
N ALA A 68 11.88 17.98 4.83
CA ALA A 68 11.71 18.89 3.70
C ALA A 68 11.79 18.16 2.36
N ALA A 69 12.72 17.21 2.21
CA ALA A 69 12.87 16.46 0.98
C ALA A 69 11.67 15.56 0.73
N LEU A 70 11.16 14.90 1.79
CA LEU A 70 9.98 14.04 1.68
C LEU A 70 8.73 14.87 1.34
N MET A 71 8.57 16.01 2.00
CA MET A 71 7.44 16.90 1.71
C MET A 71 7.46 17.43 0.29
N ALA A 72 8.64 17.76 -0.22
CA ALA A 72 8.79 18.23 -1.60
C ALA A 72 8.37 17.14 -2.58
N GLN A 73 8.77 15.88 -2.34
CA GLN A 73 8.37 14.77 -3.20
C GLN A 73 6.87 14.51 -3.14
N LEU A 74 6.27 14.60 -1.96
CA LEU A 74 4.84 14.43 -1.81
C LEU A 74 4.03 15.50 -2.51
N LYS A 75 4.54 16.73 -2.56
CA LYS A 75 3.88 17.84 -3.22
C LYS A 75 4.10 17.90 -4.73
N SER A 76 5.15 17.23 -5.21
CA SER A 76 5.50 17.27 -6.64
C SER A 76 4.69 16.25 -7.43
N GLU A 77 3.39 16.22 -7.18
CA GLU A 77 2.52 15.41 -7.96
C GLU A 77 2.53 13.92 -7.76
N SER A 78 1.66 13.32 -7.99
CA SER A 78 1.19 11.98 -8.03
C SER A 78 2.19 10.89 -8.41
N LYS A 79 3.46 11.17 -8.49
CA LYS A 79 4.45 10.16 -8.86
C LYS A 79 4.89 9.34 -7.65
N ARG A 80 5.01 8.05 -7.88
CA ARG A 80 5.56 7.15 -6.88
C ARG A 80 6.99 7.54 -6.54
N PHE A 81 7.31 7.48 -5.26
CA PHE A 81 8.71 7.53 -4.84
C PHE A 81 8.98 6.44 -3.81
N VAL A 82 10.25 6.09 -3.68
CA VAL A 82 10.68 4.96 -2.86
C VAL A 82 11.56 5.48 -1.74
N VAL A 83 11.30 4.99 -0.52
CA VAL A 83 12.20 5.22 0.59
C VAL A 83 12.72 3.87 1.09
N ALA A 84 13.99 3.83 1.46
CA ALA A 84 14.58 2.65 2.06
C ALA A 84 14.44 2.74 3.57
N SER A 85 13.84 1.73 4.17
CA SER A 85 13.73 1.63 5.62
C SER A 85 14.60 0.48 6.13
N ASP A 86 14.75 0.38 7.45
CA ASP A 86 15.48 -0.72 8.06
C ASP A 86 14.71 -2.05 7.99
N ARG A 87 13.48 -2.04 7.50
CA ARG A 87 12.63 -3.22 7.36
C ARG A 87 12.24 -3.50 5.91
N GLY A 88 12.81 -2.77 4.96
CA GLY A 88 12.57 -2.97 3.55
C GLY A 88 12.14 -1.69 2.84
N ALA A 89 11.92 -1.80 1.55
CA ALA A 89 11.52 -0.66 0.73
C ALA A 89 10.04 -0.30 0.95
N VAL A 90 9.77 0.99 1.08
CA VAL A 90 8.42 1.52 1.17
C VAL A 90 8.20 2.40 -0.06
N TRP A 91 7.20 2.06 -0.85
CA TRP A 91 6.81 2.82 -2.03
C TRP A 91 5.60 3.66 -1.67
N ILE A 92 5.70 4.95 -1.91
CA ILE A 92 4.64 5.90 -1.61
C ILE A 92 4.09 6.41 -2.92
N THR A 93 2.82 6.09 -3.20
CA THR A 93 2.16 6.42 -4.46
C THR A 93 0.90 7.21 -4.14
N PRO A 94 1.01 8.56 -4.13
CA PRO A 94 -0.13 9.40 -3.72
C PRO A 94 -1.39 9.20 -4.56
N THR A 95 -1.23 9.01 -5.86
CA THR A 95 -2.38 8.84 -6.75
C THR A 95 -2.08 7.72 -7.74
N PRO A 96 -2.39 6.47 -7.38
CA PRO A 96 -2.19 5.36 -8.32
C PRO A 96 -3.02 5.57 -9.59
N PRO A 97 -2.51 5.11 -10.74
CA PRO A 97 -3.27 5.21 -11.98
C PRO A 97 -4.68 4.63 -11.83
N GLY A 98 -5.67 5.27 -12.42
CA GLY A 98 -7.05 4.83 -12.35
C GLY A 98 -7.76 5.14 -11.04
N SER A 99 -7.11 5.85 -10.13
CA SER A 99 -7.71 6.24 -8.85
C SER A 99 -7.59 7.73 -8.62
N ARG A 100 -8.32 8.22 -7.60
CA ARG A 100 -8.20 9.61 -7.14
C ARG A 100 -7.42 9.70 -5.84
N GLY A 101 -6.65 8.67 -5.51
CA GLY A 101 -5.84 8.65 -4.32
C GLY A 101 -6.56 8.11 -3.10
N TYR A 102 -6.09 8.55 -1.94
CA TYR A 102 -6.53 8.00 -0.65
C TYR A 102 -8.05 8.06 -0.45
N ASP A 103 -8.68 9.22 -0.69
CA ASP A 103 -10.11 9.37 -0.43
C ASP A 103 -10.97 8.45 -1.30
N ASP A 104 -10.50 8.11 -2.48
CA ASP A 104 -11.16 7.15 -3.34
C ASP A 104 -10.96 5.72 -2.82
N LEU A 105 -9.71 5.32 -2.62
CA LEU A 105 -9.37 3.94 -2.28
C LEU A 105 -9.84 3.51 -0.89
N ARG A 106 -9.90 4.41 0.07
CA ARG A 106 -10.30 4.08 1.45
C ARG A 106 -11.74 3.61 1.55
N ARG A 107 -12.58 3.99 0.60
CA ARG A 107 -14.02 3.69 0.66
C ARG A 107 -14.33 2.21 0.64
N ALA A 108 -13.58 1.45 -0.16
CA ALA A 108 -13.77 0.02 -0.28
C ALA A 108 -12.67 -0.79 0.41
N ALA A 109 -11.73 -0.11 1.08
CA ALA A 109 -10.65 -0.79 1.78
C ALA A 109 -11.18 -1.52 3.01
N SER A 110 -10.55 -2.63 3.33
CA SER A 110 -10.88 -3.41 4.53
C SER A 110 -9.64 -3.51 5.42
N ARG A 111 -9.87 -3.60 6.72
CA ARG A 111 -8.77 -3.79 7.67
C ARG A 111 -8.46 -5.27 7.78
N GLU A 112 -7.31 -5.65 7.27
CA GLU A 112 -6.89 -7.04 7.19
C GLU A 112 -5.86 -7.39 8.26
N PRO A 113 -6.01 -8.54 8.93
CA PRO A 113 -5.03 -8.97 9.91
C PRO A 113 -3.75 -9.44 9.20
N LEU A 114 -2.60 -9.00 9.72
CA LEU A 114 -1.30 -9.30 9.12
C LEU A 114 -0.42 -10.15 10.00
N GLY A 115 -0.89 -10.51 11.20
CA GLY A 115 -0.09 -11.20 12.20
C GLY A 115 0.47 -10.24 13.23
N ARG A 116 0.94 -10.79 14.34
CA ARG A 116 1.51 -10.03 15.45
C ARG A 116 0.59 -8.92 15.98
N GLY A 117 -0.73 -9.13 15.86
CA GLY A 117 -1.73 -8.18 16.32
C GLY A 117 -1.90 -6.95 15.44
N VAL A 118 -1.24 -6.89 14.29
CA VAL A 118 -1.31 -5.75 13.39
C VAL A 118 -2.43 -5.94 12.37
N ARG A 119 -3.22 -4.88 12.18
CA ARG A 119 -4.23 -4.81 11.12
C ARG A 119 -3.96 -3.56 10.30
N ALA A 120 -4.15 -3.66 9.01
CA ALA A 120 -3.90 -2.54 8.11
C ALA A 120 -5.02 -2.40 7.09
N PRO A 121 -5.33 -1.16 6.67
CA PRO A 121 -6.32 -0.95 5.62
C PRO A 121 -5.72 -1.35 4.27
N VAL A 122 -6.40 -2.26 3.58
CA VAL A 122 -5.94 -2.80 2.30
C VAL A 122 -6.98 -2.49 1.23
N ALA A 123 -6.55 -2.02 0.08
CA ALA A 123 -7.44 -1.72 -1.03
C ALA A 123 -8.20 -2.97 -1.46
N SER A 124 -9.43 -2.79 -1.92
CA SER A 124 -10.25 -3.90 -2.41
C SER A 124 -9.66 -4.50 -3.69
N LEU A 125 -9.96 -5.77 -3.94
CA LEU A 125 -9.53 -6.40 -5.19
C LEU A 125 -10.02 -5.65 -6.43
N PRO A 126 -11.30 -5.22 -6.52
CA PRO A 126 -11.71 -4.42 -7.67
C PRO A 126 -10.90 -3.15 -7.85
N ASP A 127 -10.55 -2.47 -6.76
CA ASP A 127 -9.74 -1.26 -6.84
C ASP A 127 -8.30 -1.56 -7.27
N LEU A 128 -7.72 -2.66 -6.78
CA LEU A 128 -6.39 -3.08 -7.22
C LEU A 128 -6.37 -3.40 -8.71
N ILE A 129 -7.37 -4.12 -9.19
CA ILE A 129 -7.49 -4.45 -10.61
C ILE A 129 -7.60 -3.18 -11.43
N ARG A 130 -8.41 -2.23 -10.98
CA ARG A 130 -8.57 -0.94 -11.66
C ARG A 130 -7.24 -0.19 -11.80
N THR A 131 -6.42 -0.18 -10.74
CA THR A 131 -5.13 0.51 -10.80
C THR A 131 -4.14 -0.19 -11.71
N VAL A 132 -4.12 -1.52 -11.73
CA VAL A 132 -3.23 -2.28 -12.59
C VAL A 132 -3.64 -2.12 -14.07
N ASP A 133 -4.93 -2.18 -14.36
CA ASP A 133 -5.45 -1.97 -15.71
C ASP A 133 -5.06 -0.58 -16.23
N ALA A 134 -5.20 0.44 -15.40
CA ALA A 134 -4.90 1.81 -15.78
C ALA A 134 -3.41 2.05 -16.01
N SER A 135 -2.54 1.25 -15.38
CA SER A 135 -1.10 1.41 -15.56
C SER A 135 -0.62 0.92 -16.94
N ALA A 136 -1.38 0.03 -17.57
CA ALA A 136 -1.13 -0.47 -18.93
C ALA A 136 0.30 -0.95 -19.18
N GLN A 137 0.95 -1.54 -18.17
CA GLN A 137 2.32 -2.01 -18.30
C GLN A 137 2.35 -3.53 -18.51
N PRO A 138 3.06 -4.03 -19.55
CA PRO A 138 3.09 -5.46 -19.83
C PRO A 138 3.56 -6.33 -18.67
N GLU A 139 4.48 -5.84 -17.86
CA GLU A 139 4.97 -6.59 -16.69
C GLU A 139 3.90 -6.82 -15.64
N HIS A 140 2.79 -6.12 -15.71
CA HIS A 140 1.69 -6.28 -14.76
C HIS A 140 0.65 -7.31 -15.19
N GLU A 141 0.77 -7.88 -16.38
CA GLU A 141 -0.23 -8.85 -16.88
C GLU A 141 -0.42 -10.05 -15.96
N GLN A 142 0.68 -10.62 -15.48
CA GLN A 142 0.59 -11.78 -14.59
C GLN A 142 -0.04 -11.39 -13.26
N PHE A 143 0.33 -10.24 -12.73
CA PHE A 143 -0.24 -9.73 -11.49
C PHE A 143 -1.73 -9.49 -11.65
N GLU A 144 -2.14 -8.86 -12.74
CA GLU A 144 -3.55 -8.62 -13.02
C GLU A 144 -4.33 -9.93 -13.09
N ARG A 145 -3.81 -10.93 -13.79
CA ARG A 145 -4.47 -12.23 -13.88
C ARG A 145 -4.65 -12.87 -12.51
N ARG A 146 -3.65 -12.77 -11.66
CA ARG A 146 -3.72 -13.32 -10.32
C ARG A 146 -4.72 -12.58 -9.44
N LEU A 147 -4.82 -11.26 -9.59
CA LEU A 147 -5.82 -10.47 -8.87
C LEU A 147 -7.24 -10.85 -9.33
N ARG A 148 -7.45 -11.01 -10.62
CA ARG A 148 -8.75 -11.41 -11.15
C ARG A 148 -9.15 -12.79 -10.67
N ARG A 149 -8.19 -13.72 -10.62
CA ARG A 149 -8.44 -15.05 -10.10
C ARG A 149 -8.81 -15.00 -8.62
N ALA A 150 -8.09 -14.20 -7.82
CA ALA A 150 -8.42 -14.03 -6.41
C ALA A 150 -9.82 -13.46 -6.22
N ALA A 151 -10.21 -12.49 -7.05
CA ALA A 151 -11.55 -11.92 -7.01
C ALA A 151 -12.64 -12.97 -7.33
N GLU A 152 -12.37 -13.84 -8.30
CA GLU A 152 -13.30 -14.93 -8.62
C GLU A 152 -13.44 -15.90 -7.46
N LEU A 153 -12.34 -16.24 -6.81
CA LEU A 153 -12.36 -17.14 -5.65
C LEU A 153 -13.12 -16.53 -4.48
N GLU A 154 -12.95 -15.24 -4.23
CA GLU A 154 -13.71 -14.56 -3.19
C GLU A 154 -15.22 -14.62 -3.47
N ARG A 155 -15.62 -14.39 -4.71
CA ARG A 155 -17.04 -14.49 -5.08
C ARG A 155 -17.60 -15.89 -4.91
N THR A 156 -16.77 -16.90 -5.10
CA THR A 156 -17.19 -18.30 -4.96
C THR A 156 -17.33 -18.69 -3.50
N ILE A 157 -16.43 -18.22 -2.65
CA ILE A 157 -16.41 -18.55 -1.24
C ILE A 157 -17.40 -17.70 -0.46
N GLU A 158 -17.55 -16.48 -0.90
CA GLU A 158 -18.51 -15.65 -0.29
C GLU A 158 -19.83 -16.21 -0.56
N PRO A 159 -20.32 -16.68 0.33
CA PRO A 159 -21.41 -17.39 0.37
C PRO A 159 -22.53 -16.77 0.04
N GLY A 160 -22.72 -16.88 -1.04
CA GLY A 160 -24.09 -16.97 -1.21
C GLY A 160 -24.70 -17.62 0.02
N LEU A 161 -24.35 -17.37 0.96
CA LEU A 161 -24.85 -17.92 2.17
C LEU A 161 -26.24 -17.55 2.46
#